data_2d41e222692625cb4fae52176ff1ddec
#
_entry.id   2d41e222692625cb4fae52176ff1ddec
#
_cell.length_a   1.000
_cell.length_b   1.000
_cell.length_c   1.000
_cell.angle_alpha   90.00
_cell.angle_beta   90.00
_cell.angle_gamma   90.00
#
_symmetry.space_group_name_H-M   'P 1'
#
loop_
_entity.id
_entity.type
_entity.pdbx_description
1 polymer ?
#
loop_
_entity_poly.entity_id
_entity_poly.type
_entity_poly.pdbx_seq_one_letter_code
_entity_poly.pdbx_strand_id
1 'polypeptide(L)'
;MLKLNCIKNILKVSSILLILLQLSCSQYKKRENIIVASAGKIESLDPAQANTLRTLQILSALGDTLYKINKEGNLSPSLAKDLPKVSKNGLLIDIPLKENISFHDGSIFNAEAMAFSLNRFRKIGTLNYLLNDKIEDIEVKGKFLLRIKLKKPSSSLA
;
A
#
# COMPACT_ATOMS: atom_id res chain seq x y z
N MET A 1 -72.44 13.89 23.36
CA MET A 1 -71.84 12.96 22.34
C MET A 1 -70.68 13.59 21.55
N LEU A 2 -70.68 14.88 21.19
CA LEU A 2 -69.59 15.50 20.37
C LEU A 2 -68.22 15.48 21.01
N LYS A 3 -68.06 15.72 22.33
CA LYS A 3 -66.76 15.78 23.03
C LYS A 3 -65.99 14.42 23.01
N LEU A 4 -66.69 13.32 23.06
CA LEU A 4 -66.07 11.97 23.09
C LEU A 4 -65.48 11.58 21.74
N ASN A 5 -66.07 12.00 20.63
CA ASN A 5 -65.54 11.77 19.27
C ASN A 5 -64.31 12.63 18.97
N CYS A 6 -64.27 13.86 19.51
CA CYS A 6 -63.10 14.73 19.36
C CYS A 6 -61.86 14.16 20.06
N ILE A 7 -62.03 13.64 21.30
CA ILE A 7 -60.95 13.02 22.06
C ILE A 7 -60.42 11.72 21.36
N LYS A 8 -61.33 10.91 20.82
CA LYS A 8 -60.94 9.69 20.04
C LYS A 8 -60.12 10.04 18.80
N ASN A 9 -60.47 11.10 18.08
CA ASN A 9 -59.73 11.54 16.90
C ASN A 9 -58.38 12.10 17.24
N ILE A 10 -58.24 12.87 18.34
CA ILE A 10 -56.97 13.37 18.82
C ILE A 10 -56.00 12.21 19.22
N LEU A 11 -56.54 11.21 19.92
CA LEU A 11 -55.74 10.02 20.29
C LEU A 11 -55.29 9.22 19.07
N LYS A 12 -56.14 9.08 18.03
CA LYS A 12 -55.73 8.42 16.79
C LYS A 12 -54.61 9.18 16.04
N VAL A 13 -54.72 10.49 15.92
CA VAL A 13 -53.72 11.36 15.28
C VAL A 13 -52.40 11.32 16.05
N SER A 14 -52.44 11.36 17.38
CA SER A 14 -51.27 11.26 18.24
C SER A 14 -50.58 9.90 18.11
N SER A 15 -51.36 8.79 18.02
CA SER A 15 -50.80 7.46 17.82
C SER A 15 -50.11 7.29 16.44
N ILE A 16 -50.71 7.86 15.40
CA ILE A 16 -50.14 7.83 14.03
C ILE A 16 -48.84 8.66 13.98
N LEU A 17 -48.83 9.82 14.63
CA LEU A 17 -47.64 10.66 14.73
C LEU A 17 -46.48 9.96 15.48
N LEU A 18 -46.80 9.22 16.55
CA LEU A 18 -45.84 8.44 17.32
C LEU A 18 -45.22 7.28 16.49
N ILE A 19 -46.04 6.63 15.65
CA ILE A 19 -45.57 5.56 14.75
C ILE A 19 -44.68 6.12 13.65
N LEU A 20 -44.98 7.30 13.10
CA LEU A 20 -44.18 7.96 12.09
C LEU A 20 -42.82 8.41 12.63
N LEU A 21 -42.73 8.79 13.89
CA LEU A 21 -41.46 9.14 14.57
C LEU A 21 -40.54 7.91 14.75
N GLN A 22 -41.09 6.71 14.86
CA GLN A 22 -40.30 5.49 15.00
C GLN A 22 -39.72 4.99 13.66
N LEU A 23 -40.30 5.39 12.53
CA LEU A 23 -39.77 5.03 11.18
C LEU A 23 -38.57 5.86 10.75
N SER A 24 -38.23 6.91 11.51
CA SER A 24 -37.06 7.77 11.26
C SER A 24 -35.74 7.21 11.80
N CYS A 25 -35.70 5.94 12.21
CA CYS A 25 -34.45 5.27 12.52
C CYS A 25 -33.66 5.06 11.22
N SER A 26 -32.82 6.02 10.88
CA SER A 26 -31.86 5.94 9.78
C SER A 26 -31.08 4.63 9.94
N GLN A 27 -31.19 3.74 8.96
CA GLN A 27 -30.34 2.55 8.89
C GLN A 27 -28.89 3.03 8.84
N TYR A 28 -28.19 2.94 9.96
CA TYR A 28 -26.76 3.15 10.02
C TYR A 28 -26.11 2.03 9.18
N LYS A 29 -25.85 2.31 7.91
CA LYS A 29 -25.13 1.41 7.03
C LYS A 29 -23.72 1.26 7.61
N LYS A 30 -23.44 0.11 8.23
CA LYS A 30 -22.13 -0.23 8.76
C LYS A 30 -21.12 0.00 7.64
N ARG A 31 -20.26 1.02 7.78
CA ARG A 31 -19.18 1.26 6.82
C ARG A 31 -18.17 0.15 7.01
N GLU A 32 -17.97 -0.66 5.97
CA GLU A 32 -16.94 -1.71 5.94
C GLU A 32 -15.53 -1.13 5.67
N ASN A 33 -15.43 0.18 5.62
CA ASN A 33 -14.18 0.87 5.31
C ASN A 33 -13.40 1.20 6.58
N ILE A 34 -12.12 0.92 6.57
CA ILE A 34 -11.17 1.41 7.58
C ILE A 34 -10.86 2.87 7.23
N ILE A 35 -11.11 3.78 8.17
CA ILE A 35 -10.80 5.20 8.02
C ILE A 35 -9.53 5.48 8.82
N VAL A 36 -8.47 5.87 8.11
CA VAL A 36 -7.21 6.29 8.72
C VAL A 36 -7.11 7.81 8.61
N ALA A 37 -7.07 8.48 9.77
CA ALA A 37 -6.85 9.93 9.83
C ALA A 37 -5.36 10.22 10.06
N SER A 38 -4.81 11.15 9.30
CA SER A 38 -3.44 11.63 9.45
C SER A 38 -3.38 13.14 9.39
N ALA A 39 -2.63 13.78 10.30
CA ALA A 39 -2.42 15.21 10.26
C ALA A 39 -1.44 15.58 9.13
N GLY A 40 -1.88 16.44 8.20
CA GLY A 40 -1.06 17.02 7.13
C GLY A 40 -1.36 16.50 5.73
N LYS A 41 -0.77 17.17 4.73
CA LYS A 41 -1.02 16.92 3.31
C LYS A 41 -0.24 15.69 2.82
N ILE A 42 -0.89 14.88 1.98
CA ILE A 42 -0.26 13.86 1.15
C ILE A 42 0.08 14.52 -0.17
N GLU A 43 1.35 14.54 -0.54
CA GLU A 43 1.81 15.20 -1.76
C GLU A 43 1.63 14.32 -2.98
N SER A 44 1.93 13.03 -2.87
CA SER A 44 1.79 12.06 -3.95
C SER A 44 1.57 10.65 -3.40
N LEU A 45 0.80 9.83 -4.11
CA LEU A 45 0.70 8.38 -3.89
C LEU A 45 1.61 7.58 -4.84
N ASP A 46 2.38 8.26 -5.69
CA ASP A 46 3.38 7.63 -6.54
C ASP A 46 4.62 7.27 -5.70
N PRO A 47 4.99 5.98 -5.59
CA PRO A 47 6.16 5.55 -4.83
C PRO A 47 7.47 6.22 -5.28
N ALA A 48 7.59 6.56 -6.57
CA ALA A 48 8.78 7.23 -7.10
C ALA A 48 8.90 8.69 -6.62
N GLN A 49 7.80 9.31 -6.22
CA GLN A 49 7.75 10.68 -5.71
C GLN A 49 7.73 10.76 -4.17
N ALA A 50 7.68 9.62 -3.49
CA ALA A 50 7.61 9.54 -2.04
C ALA A 50 8.93 9.99 -1.41
N ASN A 51 8.92 11.13 -0.72
CA ASN A 51 10.08 11.72 -0.06
C ASN A 51 9.81 12.16 1.38
N THR A 52 8.60 11.95 1.88
CA THR A 52 8.21 12.25 3.27
C THR A 52 7.84 10.99 4.03
N LEU A 53 8.15 10.96 5.33
CA LEU A 53 7.80 9.83 6.22
C LEU A 53 6.30 9.51 6.16
N ARG A 54 5.46 10.52 6.08
CA ARG A 54 4.00 10.35 6.01
C ARG A 54 3.56 9.63 4.73
N THR A 55 4.09 10.04 3.58
CA THR A 55 3.81 9.37 2.31
C THR A 55 4.26 7.92 2.35
N LEU A 56 5.45 7.64 2.90
CA LEU A 56 5.97 6.27 3.06
C LEU A 56 5.08 5.42 3.99
N GLN A 57 4.56 5.98 5.09
CA GLN A 57 3.62 5.29 5.97
C GLN A 57 2.32 4.91 5.27
N ILE A 58 1.78 5.79 4.42
CA ILE A 58 0.56 5.49 3.65
C ILE A 58 0.86 4.44 2.58
N LEU A 59 1.95 4.58 1.85
CA LEU A 59 2.37 3.62 0.82
C LEU A 59 2.62 2.23 1.40
N SER A 60 3.11 2.13 2.63
CA SER A 60 3.29 0.84 3.31
C SER A 60 1.99 0.08 3.61
N ALA A 61 0.85 0.78 3.62
CA ALA A 61 -0.47 0.17 3.72
C ALA A 61 -1.08 -0.18 2.35
N LEU A 62 -0.56 0.38 1.26
CA LEU A 62 -1.06 0.17 -0.10
C LEU A 62 -0.28 -0.87 -0.89
N GLY A 63 0.98 -1.14 -0.50
CA GLY A 63 1.83 -2.05 -1.25
C GLY A 63 2.98 -2.60 -0.42
N ASP A 64 3.55 -3.70 -0.91
CA ASP A 64 4.68 -4.37 -0.30
C ASP A 64 6.02 -3.94 -0.93
N THR A 65 7.09 -4.02 -0.15
CA THR A 65 8.47 -3.81 -0.58
C THR A 65 9.17 -5.15 -0.85
N LEU A 66 10.35 -5.13 -1.48
CA LEU A 66 11.18 -6.34 -1.63
C LEU A 66 11.57 -6.92 -0.28
N TYR A 67 11.98 -6.06 0.62
CA TYR A 67 12.42 -6.38 1.98
C TYR A 67 11.78 -5.42 2.97
N LYS A 68 11.68 -5.85 4.22
CA LYS A 68 11.23 -5.03 5.35
C LYS A 68 12.12 -5.27 6.56
N ILE A 69 12.15 -4.34 7.47
CA ILE A 69 12.83 -4.51 8.75
C ILE A 69 11.86 -5.20 9.70
N ASN A 70 12.28 -6.31 10.31
CA ASN A 70 11.50 -7.03 11.31
C ASN A 70 11.57 -6.34 12.68
N LYS A 71 10.89 -6.90 13.68
CA LYS A 71 10.84 -6.33 15.05
C LYS A 71 12.19 -6.28 15.74
N GLU A 72 13.10 -7.18 15.37
CA GLU A 72 14.46 -7.32 15.88
C GLU A 72 15.45 -6.37 15.16
N GLY A 73 14.97 -5.58 14.17
CA GLY A 73 15.81 -4.66 13.40
C GLY A 73 16.55 -5.30 12.23
N ASN A 74 16.29 -6.57 11.92
CA ASN A 74 16.96 -7.29 10.84
C ASN A 74 16.16 -7.19 9.52
N LEU A 75 16.90 -7.25 8.39
CA LEU A 75 16.31 -7.35 7.07
C LEU A 75 15.55 -8.67 6.91
N SER A 76 14.32 -8.61 6.43
CA SER A 76 13.44 -9.75 6.24
C SER A 76 12.80 -9.72 4.85
N PRO A 77 12.73 -10.84 4.12
CA PRO A 77 12.10 -10.91 2.81
C PRO A 77 10.60 -10.59 2.87
N SER A 78 10.10 -9.78 1.90
CA SER A 78 8.67 -9.50 1.71
C SER A 78 8.22 -9.97 0.32
N LEU A 79 8.45 -9.21 -0.76
CA LEU A 79 8.27 -9.68 -2.13
C LEU A 79 9.46 -10.52 -2.63
N ALA A 80 10.64 -10.34 -2.04
CA ALA A 80 11.74 -11.26 -2.24
C ALA A 80 11.43 -12.62 -1.59
N LYS A 81 11.93 -13.69 -2.18
CA LYS A 81 11.81 -15.08 -1.68
C LYS A 81 12.82 -15.35 -0.56
N ASP A 82 14.00 -14.76 -0.65
CA ASP A 82 15.11 -14.94 0.27
C ASP A 82 15.95 -13.66 0.34
N LEU A 83 16.94 -13.62 1.25
CA LEU A 83 17.91 -12.53 1.32
C LEU A 83 18.69 -12.41 0.00
N PRO A 84 19.21 -11.23 -0.34
CA PRO A 84 19.98 -11.02 -1.57
C PRO A 84 21.28 -11.80 -1.54
N LYS A 85 21.68 -12.36 -2.69
CA LYS A 85 22.94 -13.07 -2.86
C LYS A 85 23.96 -12.14 -3.52
N VAL A 86 25.00 -11.82 -2.79
CA VAL A 86 26.06 -10.92 -3.26
C VAL A 86 27.22 -11.73 -3.81
N SER A 87 27.72 -11.35 -4.99
CA SER A 87 28.91 -11.96 -5.60
C SER A 87 30.17 -11.68 -4.77
N LYS A 88 31.20 -12.53 -4.93
CA LYS A 88 32.48 -12.40 -4.18
C LYS A 88 33.14 -11.04 -4.32
N ASN A 89 33.03 -10.41 -5.49
CA ASN A 89 33.55 -9.08 -5.76
C ASN A 89 32.64 -7.92 -5.31
N GLY A 90 31.46 -8.23 -4.75
CA GLY A 90 30.49 -7.24 -4.28
C GLY A 90 29.80 -6.42 -5.36
N LEU A 91 29.92 -6.79 -6.66
CA LEU A 91 29.41 -6.00 -7.78
C LEU A 91 28.05 -6.50 -8.31
N LEU A 92 27.66 -7.74 -8.00
CA LEU A 92 26.39 -8.30 -8.43
C LEU A 92 25.56 -8.70 -7.23
N ILE A 93 24.29 -8.33 -7.25
CA ILE A 93 23.31 -8.67 -6.23
C ILE A 93 22.16 -9.39 -6.91
N ASP A 94 21.99 -10.67 -6.62
CA ASP A 94 20.89 -11.49 -7.10
C ASP A 94 19.75 -11.51 -6.07
N ILE A 95 18.57 -11.13 -6.51
CA ILE A 95 17.36 -11.05 -5.68
C ILE A 95 16.36 -12.07 -6.21
N PRO A 96 16.19 -13.22 -5.54
CA PRO A 96 15.12 -14.15 -5.86
C PRO A 96 13.77 -13.57 -5.43
N LEU A 97 12.77 -13.65 -6.30
CA LEU A 97 11.42 -13.13 -6.06
C LEU A 97 10.47 -14.26 -5.72
N LYS A 98 9.44 -13.94 -4.92
CA LYS A 98 8.33 -14.86 -4.66
C LYS A 98 7.51 -15.10 -5.93
N GLU A 99 7.04 -16.31 -6.06
CA GLU A 99 6.13 -16.75 -7.12
C GLU A 99 4.67 -16.60 -6.69
N ASN A 100 3.74 -16.64 -7.63
CA ASN A 100 2.28 -16.64 -7.38
C ASN A 100 1.78 -15.42 -6.60
N ILE A 101 2.43 -14.27 -6.77
CA ILE A 101 1.97 -12.99 -6.27
C ILE A 101 1.32 -12.22 -7.42
N SER A 102 0.15 -11.62 -7.15
CA SER A 102 -0.57 -10.78 -8.11
C SER A 102 -0.69 -9.35 -7.58
N PHE A 103 -0.68 -8.40 -8.49
CA PHE A 103 -1.10 -7.04 -8.21
C PHE A 103 -2.62 -6.96 -7.99
N HIS A 104 -3.13 -5.81 -7.50
CA HIS A 104 -4.56 -5.61 -7.26
C HIS A 104 -5.43 -5.68 -8.52
N ASP A 105 -4.85 -5.44 -9.70
CA ASP A 105 -5.50 -5.57 -10.99
C ASP A 105 -5.49 -7.01 -11.56
N GLY A 106 -4.90 -7.96 -10.81
CA GLY A 106 -4.78 -9.36 -11.20
C GLY A 106 -3.54 -9.68 -12.06
N SER A 107 -2.75 -8.69 -12.48
CA SER A 107 -1.50 -8.95 -13.19
C SER A 107 -0.46 -9.62 -12.29
N ILE A 108 0.43 -10.41 -12.87
CA ILE A 108 1.40 -11.22 -12.12
C ILE A 108 2.63 -10.38 -11.78
N PHE A 109 3.06 -10.41 -10.52
CA PHE A 109 4.35 -9.88 -10.08
C PHE A 109 5.49 -10.79 -10.55
N ASN A 110 6.51 -10.21 -11.17
CA ASN A 110 7.69 -10.91 -11.67
C ASN A 110 8.91 -9.99 -11.70
N ALA A 111 10.06 -10.51 -12.19
CA ALA A 111 11.29 -9.74 -12.26
C ALA A 111 11.22 -8.58 -13.26
N GLU A 112 10.42 -8.68 -14.32
CA GLU A 112 10.22 -7.60 -15.30
C GLU A 112 9.48 -6.41 -14.66
N ALA A 113 8.39 -6.70 -13.93
CA ALA A 113 7.63 -5.67 -13.20
C ALA A 113 8.50 -4.96 -12.16
N MET A 114 9.35 -5.72 -11.45
CA MET A 114 10.26 -5.13 -10.45
C MET A 114 11.37 -4.30 -11.11
N ALA A 115 11.98 -4.80 -12.19
CA ALA A 115 12.98 -4.07 -12.96
C ALA A 115 12.40 -2.77 -13.53
N PHE A 116 11.17 -2.82 -14.06
CA PHE A 116 10.46 -1.63 -14.54
C PHE A 116 10.29 -0.60 -13.41
N SER A 117 9.83 -1.03 -12.24
CA SER A 117 9.61 -0.15 -11.08
C SER A 117 10.91 0.53 -10.63
N LEU A 118 11.99 -0.23 -10.48
CA LEU A 118 13.29 0.31 -10.07
C LEU A 118 13.89 1.25 -11.12
N ASN A 119 13.80 0.90 -12.41
CA ASN A 119 14.28 1.76 -13.49
C ASN A 119 13.44 3.03 -13.62
N ARG A 120 12.13 2.94 -13.38
CA ARG A 120 11.26 4.11 -13.30
C ARG A 120 11.67 5.03 -12.14
N PHE A 121 11.94 4.48 -10.94
CA PHE A 121 12.46 5.25 -9.81
C PHE A 121 13.80 5.92 -10.15
N ARG A 122 14.73 5.21 -10.78
CA ARG A 122 16.02 5.76 -11.23
C ARG A 122 15.86 6.93 -12.20
N LYS A 123 14.82 6.89 -13.05
CA LYS A 123 14.58 7.90 -14.08
C LYS A 123 13.88 9.15 -13.54
N ILE A 124 12.82 8.98 -12.76
CA ILE A 124 11.92 10.08 -12.36
C ILE A 124 11.73 10.24 -10.85
N GLY A 125 12.36 9.38 -10.04
CA GLY A 125 12.21 9.42 -8.59
C GLY A 125 12.80 10.70 -7.99
N THR A 126 12.13 11.26 -6.99
CA THR A 126 12.62 12.43 -6.24
C THR A 126 13.96 12.16 -5.56
N LEU A 127 14.20 10.93 -5.13
CA LEU A 127 15.43 10.48 -4.48
C LEU A 127 16.23 9.52 -5.38
N ASN A 128 16.16 9.68 -6.69
CA ASN A 128 16.77 8.77 -7.66
C ASN A 128 18.31 8.65 -7.52
N TYR A 129 18.97 9.68 -7.03
CA TYR A 129 20.43 9.70 -6.77
C TYR A 129 20.84 8.57 -5.79
N LEU A 130 19.97 8.17 -4.85
CA LEU A 130 20.25 7.06 -3.92
C LEU A 130 20.56 5.74 -4.65
N LEU A 131 19.93 5.51 -5.80
CA LEU A 131 20.17 4.34 -6.64
C LEU A 131 21.16 4.65 -7.77
N ASN A 132 21.05 5.80 -8.43
CA ASN A 132 21.86 6.13 -9.60
C ASN A 132 23.34 6.22 -9.32
N ASP A 133 23.74 6.66 -8.13
CA ASP A 133 25.15 6.73 -7.72
C ASP A 133 25.78 5.34 -7.53
N LYS A 134 24.97 4.31 -7.27
CA LYS A 134 25.41 2.97 -6.90
C LYS A 134 25.15 1.93 -7.96
N ILE A 135 23.99 1.98 -8.63
CA ILE A 135 23.53 0.98 -9.58
C ILE A 135 24.01 1.34 -10.98
N GLU A 136 24.74 0.41 -11.61
CA GLU A 136 25.09 0.47 -13.02
C GLU A 136 23.90 0.02 -13.88
N ASP A 137 23.38 -1.19 -13.63
CA ASP A 137 22.31 -1.77 -14.40
C ASP A 137 21.39 -2.68 -13.57
N ILE A 138 20.19 -2.97 -14.10
CA ILE A 138 19.20 -3.86 -13.51
C ILE A 138 18.78 -4.87 -14.57
N GLU A 139 19.13 -6.13 -14.38
CA GLU A 139 18.94 -7.21 -15.32
C GLU A 139 17.87 -8.20 -14.86
N VAL A 140 17.03 -8.64 -15.78
CA VAL A 140 16.11 -9.77 -15.58
C VAL A 140 16.83 -11.05 -15.97
N LYS A 141 17.20 -11.87 -14.99
CA LYS A 141 17.93 -13.15 -15.23
C LYS A 141 16.99 -14.35 -15.34
N GLY A 142 15.71 -14.16 -15.05
CA GLY A 142 14.65 -15.15 -15.16
C GLY A 142 13.34 -14.57 -14.66
N LYS A 143 12.23 -15.30 -14.83
CA LYS A 143 10.88 -14.83 -14.46
C LYS A 143 10.80 -14.31 -13.02
N PHE A 144 11.56 -14.91 -12.10
CA PHE A 144 11.57 -14.58 -10.67
C PHE A 144 12.99 -14.36 -10.12
N LEU A 145 13.91 -13.90 -10.97
CA LEU A 145 15.27 -13.57 -10.55
C LEU A 145 15.69 -12.23 -11.14
N LEU A 146 15.88 -11.26 -10.26
CA LEU A 146 16.39 -9.93 -10.58
C LEU A 146 17.88 -9.88 -10.22
N ARG A 147 18.70 -9.28 -11.08
CA ARG A 147 20.11 -8.98 -10.81
C ARG A 147 20.33 -7.48 -10.84
N ILE A 148 20.94 -6.96 -9.80
CA ILE A 148 21.42 -5.58 -9.75
C ILE A 148 22.94 -5.58 -9.93
N LYS A 149 23.42 -4.82 -10.88
CA LYS A 149 24.83 -4.61 -11.13
C LYS A 149 25.25 -3.28 -10.54
N LEU A 150 26.26 -3.29 -9.71
CA LEU A 150 26.77 -2.11 -9.01
C LEU A 150 27.99 -1.52 -9.71
N LYS A 151 28.11 -0.18 -9.69
CA LYS A 151 29.28 0.56 -10.17
C LYS A 151 30.53 0.29 -9.31
N LYS A 152 30.33 0.05 -8.01
CA LYS A 152 31.32 -0.30 -6.99
C LYS A 152 30.68 -1.07 -5.85
N PRO A 153 31.42 -1.89 -5.10
CA PRO A 153 30.86 -2.60 -3.94
C PRO A 153 30.24 -1.63 -2.94
N SER A 154 29.07 -2.01 -2.40
CA SER A 154 28.30 -1.16 -1.47
C SER A 154 27.64 -2.00 -0.39
N SER A 155 28.03 -1.80 0.87
CA SER A 155 27.42 -2.49 2.02
C SER A 155 25.98 -2.04 2.31
N SER A 156 25.56 -0.90 1.77
CA SER A 156 24.19 -0.40 1.99
C SER A 156 23.16 -0.98 1.01
N LEU A 157 23.59 -1.77 0.03
CA LEU A 157 22.72 -2.47 -0.93
C LEU A 157 22.89 -4.01 -0.88
N ALA A 158 23.79 -4.50 -0.02
CA ALA A 158 24.08 -5.92 0.16
C ALA A 158 23.40 -6.49 1.40
#